data_c594c5a367be458c379807e03c6b2234
#
_entry.id   c594c5a367be458c379807e03c6b2234
#
_cell.length_a   1.000
_cell.length_b   1.000
_cell.length_c   1.000
_cell.angle_alpha   90.00
_cell.angle_beta   90.00
_cell.angle_gamma   90.00
#
_symmetry.space_group_name_H-M   'P 1'
#
loop_
_entity.id
_entity.type
_entity.pdbx_description
1 polymer ?
#
loop_
_entity_poly.entity_id
_entity_poly.type
_entity_poly.pdbx_seq_one_letter_code
_entity_poly.pdbx_strand_id
1 'polypeptide(L)'
;MPASVVSEKQFPKVCAWIQRFRATLEAAKSAGPAPVSLKGPEAVKLIISSEFAEPNGGVSENDPLSFREGTEVEIYPTDSGFMHHDRGRLVTPTPKEATVASRSRVGGREVRIHAPRTGFTVTKVGGGSAEGSML
;
A
#
# COMPACT_ATOMS: atom_id res chain seq x y z
N MET A 1 16.55 -15.87 -13.10
CA MET A 1 17.88 -15.43 -13.55
C MET A 1 18.64 -16.61 -14.14
N PRO A 2 19.44 -16.43 -15.19
CA PRO A 2 20.21 -17.52 -15.80
C PRO A 2 21.22 -18.08 -14.79
N ALA A 3 21.36 -19.40 -14.73
CA ALA A 3 22.32 -20.08 -13.83
C ALA A 3 23.79 -19.70 -14.09
N SER A 4 24.08 -19.12 -15.27
CA SER A 4 25.39 -18.56 -15.62
C SER A 4 25.75 -17.29 -14.83
N VAL A 5 24.74 -16.56 -14.31
CA VAL A 5 24.93 -15.29 -13.61
C VAL A 5 24.82 -15.46 -12.10
N VAL A 6 23.93 -16.35 -11.63
CA VAL A 6 23.72 -16.62 -10.19
C VAL A 6 23.70 -18.13 -9.97
N SER A 7 24.69 -18.66 -9.33
CA SER A 7 24.82 -20.08 -8.99
C SER A 7 25.35 -20.29 -7.58
N GLU A 8 25.06 -21.46 -7.02
CA GLU A 8 25.56 -21.86 -5.70
C GLU A 8 27.10 -21.91 -5.66
N LYS A 9 27.74 -22.23 -6.80
CA LYS A 9 29.19 -22.22 -6.93
C LYS A 9 29.79 -20.81 -6.77
N GLN A 10 29.09 -19.79 -7.30
CA GLN A 10 29.54 -18.39 -7.24
C GLN A 10 29.15 -17.72 -5.94
N PHE A 11 27.96 -18.02 -5.42
CA PHE A 11 27.37 -17.37 -4.25
C PHE A 11 26.84 -18.38 -3.22
N PRO A 12 27.68 -19.26 -2.66
CA PRO A 12 27.22 -20.35 -1.79
C PRO A 12 26.50 -19.85 -0.53
N LYS A 13 26.96 -18.76 0.08
CA LYS A 13 26.33 -18.17 1.28
C LYS A 13 24.95 -17.59 0.98
N VAL A 14 24.78 -16.96 -0.19
CA VAL A 14 23.48 -16.40 -0.62
C VAL A 14 22.50 -17.53 -0.90
N CYS A 15 22.93 -18.56 -1.62
CA CYS A 15 22.07 -19.71 -1.90
C CYS A 15 21.66 -20.44 -0.61
N ALA A 16 22.58 -20.65 0.31
CA ALA A 16 22.29 -21.23 1.62
C ALA A 16 21.31 -20.37 2.45
N TRP A 17 21.42 -19.03 2.38
CA TRP A 17 20.48 -18.13 3.03
C TRP A 17 19.08 -18.25 2.41
N ILE A 18 18.98 -18.25 1.09
CA ILE A 18 17.70 -18.42 0.37
C ILE A 18 17.04 -19.75 0.75
N GLN A 19 17.81 -20.83 0.84
CA GLN A 19 17.28 -22.14 1.25
C GLN A 19 16.73 -22.11 2.67
N ARG A 20 17.45 -21.52 3.63
CA ARG A 20 16.96 -21.37 5.01
C ARG A 20 15.69 -20.51 5.06
N PHE A 21 15.70 -19.38 4.36
CA PHE A 21 14.52 -18.52 4.30
C PHE A 21 13.29 -19.24 3.75
N ARG A 22 13.45 -19.97 2.64
CA ARG A 22 12.37 -20.79 2.06
C ARG A 22 11.85 -21.85 3.03
N ALA A 23 12.75 -22.57 3.69
CA ALA A 23 12.36 -23.58 4.67
C ALA A 23 11.57 -22.97 5.84
N THR A 24 12.01 -21.82 6.36
CA THR A 24 11.29 -21.09 7.42
C THR A 24 9.91 -20.62 6.94
N LEU A 25 9.82 -20.13 5.72
CA LEU A 25 8.55 -19.67 5.13
C LEU A 25 7.57 -20.84 4.95
N GLU A 26 8.02 -21.96 4.43
CA GLU A 26 7.18 -23.16 4.25
C GLU A 26 6.73 -23.75 5.58
N ALA A 27 7.62 -23.76 6.59
CA ALA A 27 7.25 -24.17 7.94
C ALA A 27 6.16 -23.26 8.54
N ALA A 28 6.30 -21.93 8.38
CA ALA A 28 5.32 -20.97 8.85
C ALA A 28 3.97 -21.10 8.12
N LYS A 29 3.98 -21.31 6.80
CA LYS A 29 2.76 -21.56 6.02
C LYS A 29 2.05 -22.85 6.47
N SER A 30 2.81 -23.91 6.73
CA SER A 30 2.26 -25.20 7.15
C SER A 30 1.69 -25.17 8.58
N ALA A 31 2.23 -24.29 9.43
CA ALA A 31 1.74 -24.10 10.81
C ALA A 31 0.51 -23.19 10.90
N GLY A 32 0.28 -22.37 9.88
CA GLY A 32 -0.87 -21.46 9.83
C GLY A 32 -2.12 -22.07 9.18
N PRO A 33 -3.28 -21.42 9.33
CA PRO A 33 -4.47 -21.81 8.58
C PRO A 33 -4.25 -21.64 7.08
N ALA A 34 -4.79 -22.54 6.28
CA ALA A 34 -4.73 -22.40 4.82
C ALA A 34 -5.41 -21.09 4.38
N PRO A 35 -4.77 -20.30 3.48
CA PRO A 35 -5.37 -19.09 2.97
C PRO A 35 -6.68 -19.41 2.21
N VAL A 36 -7.71 -18.64 2.46
CA VAL A 36 -8.97 -18.72 1.72
C VAL A 36 -8.79 -18.08 0.35
N SER A 37 -9.01 -18.84 -0.70
CA SER A 37 -8.99 -18.33 -2.08
C SER A 37 -10.35 -17.76 -2.42
N LEU A 38 -10.42 -16.48 -2.75
CA LEU A 38 -11.64 -15.78 -3.16
C LEU A 38 -11.58 -15.42 -4.65
N LYS A 39 -12.71 -15.52 -5.33
CA LYS A 39 -12.88 -14.94 -6.66
C LYS A 39 -13.07 -13.42 -6.54
N GLY A 40 -12.75 -12.66 -7.60
CA GLY A 40 -12.83 -11.21 -7.60
C GLY A 40 -14.16 -10.65 -7.05
N PRO A 41 -15.34 -11.09 -7.53
CA PRO A 41 -16.62 -10.62 -7.00
C PRO A 41 -16.84 -10.92 -5.50
N GLU A 42 -16.35 -12.05 -5.01
CA GLU A 42 -16.44 -12.43 -3.59
C GLU A 42 -15.53 -11.55 -2.74
N ALA A 43 -14.32 -11.29 -3.20
CA ALA A 43 -13.38 -10.38 -2.54
C ALA A 43 -13.94 -8.94 -2.46
N VAL A 44 -14.50 -8.42 -3.55
CA VAL A 44 -15.15 -7.12 -3.59
C VAL A 44 -16.31 -7.05 -2.60
N LYS A 45 -17.18 -8.08 -2.56
CA LYS A 45 -18.30 -8.15 -1.61
C LYS A 45 -17.80 -8.14 -0.16
N LEU A 46 -16.75 -8.91 0.14
CA LEU A 46 -16.16 -8.95 1.47
C LEU A 46 -15.62 -7.58 1.88
N ILE A 47 -14.83 -6.93 1.04
CA ILE A 47 -14.28 -5.59 1.30
C ILE A 47 -15.39 -4.58 1.55
N ILE A 48 -16.41 -4.53 0.68
CA ILE A 48 -17.52 -3.57 0.80
C ILE A 48 -18.39 -3.84 2.04
N SER A 49 -18.52 -5.08 2.49
CA SER A 49 -19.29 -5.43 3.68
C SER A 49 -18.53 -5.30 5.00
N SER A 50 -17.21 -5.17 4.95
CA SER A 50 -16.38 -5.03 6.14
C SER A 50 -16.49 -3.62 6.75
N GLU A 51 -16.32 -3.55 8.06
CA GLU A 51 -16.13 -2.28 8.76
C GLU A 51 -14.66 -1.86 8.73
N PHE A 52 -14.40 -0.58 8.98
CA PHE A 52 -13.04 -0.09 9.07
C PHE A 52 -12.38 -0.60 10.35
N ALA A 53 -11.17 -1.12 10.23
CA ALA A 53 -10.44 -1.70 11.36
C ALA A 53 -9.90 -0.63 12.32
N GLU A 54 -9.66 0.58 11.82
CA GLU A 54 -9.12 1.69 12.58
C GLU A 54 -10.14 2.82 12.74
N PRO A 55 -10.15 3.52 13.89
CA PRO A 55 -10.91 4.75 14.06
C PRO A 55 -10.35 5.84 13.12
N ASN A 56 -11.10 6.92 12.93
CA ASN A 56 -10.55 8.11 12.28
C ASN A 56 -9.35 8.59 13.09
N GLY A 57 -8.17 8.57 12.49
CA GLY A 57 -6.95 9.02 13.14
C GLY A 57 -6.81 10.53 13.05
N GLY A 58 -6.17 11.13 14.05
CA GLY A 58 -5.83 12.54 14.03
C GLY A 58 -4.71 12.82 13.01
N VAL A 59 -4.69 14.04 12.51
CA VAL A 59 -3.61 14.56 11.67
C VAL A 59 -2.44 14.91 12.56
N SER A 60 -1.24 14.46 12.24
CA SER A 60 -0.02 14.92 12.89
C SER A 60 0.24 16.38 12.51
N GLU A 61 0.30 17.28 13.51
CA GLU A 61 0.58 18.71 13.30
C GLU A 61 1.95 18.95 12.63
N ASN A 62 2.84 17.99 12.72
CA ASN A 62 4.19 18.02 12.15
C ASN A 62 4.30 17.26 10.82
N ASP A 63 3.19 16.95 10.14
CA ASP A 63 3.26 16.29 8.84
C ASP A 63 3.86 17.24 7.78
N PRO A 64 4.92 16.83 7.06
CA PRO A 64 5.59 17.69 6.06
C PRO A 64 4.67 18.20 4.95
N LEU A 65 3.59 17.46 4.65
CA LEU A 65 2.61 17.88 3.64
C LEU A 65 1.70 19.00 4.15
N SER A 66 1.64 19.24 5.45
CA SER A 66 0.79 20.27 6.08
C SER A 66 -0.69 20.17 5.66
N PHE A 67 -1.15 18.97 5.30
CA PHE A 67 -2.55 18.74 4.94
C PHE A 67 -3.37 18.51 6.20
N ARG A 68 -4.60 19.01 6.18
CA ARG A 68 -5.58 18.79 7.25
C ARG A 68 -6.46 17.58 6.92
N GLU A 69 -7.00 16.96 7.97
CA GLU A 69 -8.08 15.97 7.79
C GLU A 69 -9.20 16.56 6.93
N GLY A 70 -9.74 15.75 6.03
CA GLY A 70 -10.78 16.19 5.12
C GLY A 70 -10.29 16.87 3.85
N THR A 71 -8.98 17.14 3.71
CA THR A 71 -8.43 17.69 2.47
C THR A 71 -8.66 16.70 1.32
N GLU A 72 -9.22 17.19 0.20
CA GLU A 72 -9.30 16.40 -1.03
C GLU A 72 -7.90 16.23 -1.62
N VAL A 73 -7.50 14.97 -1.76
CA VAL A 73 -6.18 14.60 -2.25
C VAL A 73 -6.26 13.59 -3.39
N GLU A 74 -5.19 13.52 -4.14
CA GLU A 74 -4.90 12.50 -5.11
C GLU A 74 -3.67 11.73 -4.64
N ILE A 75 -3.73 10.39 -4.71
CA ILE A 75 -2.67 9.50 -4.31
C ILE A 75 -2.34 8.53 -5.43
N TYR A 76 -1.05 8.33 -5.69
CA TYR A 76 -0.58 7.45 -6.75
C TYR A 76 0.83 6.93 -6.45
N PRO A 77 1.19 5.71 -6.92
CA PRO A 77 2.52 5.17 -6.76
C PRO A 77 3.55 5.91 -7.62
N THR A 78 4.82 5.91 -7.19
CA THR A 78 5.92 6.55 -7.90
C THR A 78 6.66 5.61 -8.86
N ASP A 79 6.24 4.35 -8.94
CA ASP A 79 6.81 3.32 -9.79
C ASP A 79 5.98 3.07 -11.08
N SER A 80 5.97 1.85 -11.58
CA SER A 80 5.24 1.46 -12.79
C SER A 80 3.73 1.73 -12.77
N GLY A 81 3.17 1.95 -11.59
CA GLY A 81 1.75 2.28 -11.37
C GLY A 81 1.42 3.77 -11.40
N PHE A 82 2.37 4.66 -11.71
CA PHE A 82 2.22 6.12 -11.61
C PHE A 82 1.04 6.73 -12.40
N MET A 83 0.50 6.00 -13.39
CA MET A 83 -0.69 6.42 -14.15
C MET A 83 -2.02 6.11 -13.44
N HIS A 84 -1.97 5.35 -12.35
CA HIS A 84 -3.17 4.97 -11.59
C HIS A 84 -3.32 5.89 -10.37
N HIS A 85 -4.23 6.85 -10.50
CA HIS A 85 -4.50 7.85 -9.48
C HIS A 85 -5.80 7.55 -8.78
N ASP A 86 -5.75 7.49 -7.46
CA ASP A 86 -6.94 7.42 -6.61
C ASP A 86 -7.19 8.79 -5.97
N ARG A 87 -8.44 9.22 -5.95
CA ARG A 87 -8.87 10.49 -5.36
C ARG A 87 -9.80 10.26 -4.20
N GLY A 88 -9.68 11.11 -3.19
CA GLY A 88 -10.58 11.09 -2.07
C GLY A 88 -10.17 12.05 -0.96
N ARG A 89 -10.88 11.94 0.13
CA ARG A 89 -10.70 12.76 1.32
C ARG A 89 -9.60 12.15 2.21
N LEU A 90 -8.61 12.94 2.57
CA LEU A 90 -7.57 12.53 3.51
C LEU A 90 -8.17 12.28 4.90
N VAL A 91 -8.02 11.04 5.40
CA VAL A 91 -8.53 10.62 6.72
C VAL A 91 -7.45 10.73 7.77
N THR A 92 -6.28 10.15 7.48
CA THR A 92 -5.16 10.11 8.43
C THR A 92 -3.85 10.18 7.71
N PRO A 93 -3.09 11.28 7.79
CA PRO A 93 -1.68 11.30 7.46
C PRO A 93 -0.86 10.95 8.71
N THR A 94 -0.10 9.88 8.63
CA THR A 94 0.93 9.53 9.63
C THR A 94 2.30 9.61 8.99
N PRO A 95 3.41 9.60 9.76
CA PRO A 95 4.75 9.50 9.18
C PRO A 95 4.99 8.23 8.35
N LYS A 96 4.18 7.20 8.54
CA LYS A 96 4.34 5.89 7.88
C LYS A 96 3.40 5.67 6.72
N GLU A 97 2.18 6.21 6.78
CA GLU A 97 1.17 5.99 5.76
C GLU A 97 0.22 7.18 5.61
N ALA A 98 -0.42 7.27 4.46
CA ALA A 98 -1.55 8.15 4.20
C ALA A 98 -2.80 7.30 3.95
N THR A 99 -3.88 7.60 4.68
CA THR A 99 -5.18 6.94 4.49
C THR A 99 -6.13 7.89 3.80
N VAL A 100 -6.68 7.45 2.68
CA VAL A 100 -7.61 8.23 1.84
C VAL A 100 -8.95 7.52 1.77
N ALA A 101 -10.02 8.24 2.13
CA ALA A 101 -11.39 7.77 1.96
C ALA A 101 -11.86 8.08 0.53
N SER A 102 -12.17 7.05 -0.22
CA SER A 102 -12.68 7.14 -1.58
C SER A 102 -14.00 6.38 -1.72
N ARG A 103 -14.76 6.66 -2.77
CA ARG A 103 -16.00 5.94 -3.05
C ARG A 103 -15.74 4.79 -4.02
N SER A 104 -16.11 3.58 -3.60
CA SER A 104 -16.06 2.42 -4.48
C SER A 104 -16.96 2.63 -5.71
N ARG A 105 -16.47 2.25 -6.88
CA ARG A 105 -17.27 2.19 -8.12
C ARG A 105 -18.38 1.15 -8.04
N VAL A 106 -18.23 0.16 -7.17
CA VAL A 106 -19.23 -0.87 -6.91
C VAL A 106 -19.99 -0.50 -5.64
N GLY A 107 -21.27 -0.19 -5.78
CA GLY A 107 -22.15 0.13 -4.65
C GLY A 107 -21.97 1.50 -4.01
N GLY A 108 -21.02 2.32 -4.47
CA GLY A 108 -20.81 3.70 -3.98
C GLY A 108 -20.41 3.83 -2.51
N ARG A 109 -20.08 2.70 -1.84
CA ARG A 109 -19.68 2.70 -0.43
C ARG A 109 -18.28 3.29 -0.26
N GLU A 110 -18.06 3.97 0.86
CA GLU A 110 -16.73 4.44 1.23
C GLU A 110 -15.79 3.26 1.45
N VAL A 111 -14.60 3.36 0.89
CA VAL A 111 -13.46 2.46 1.12
C VAL A 111 -12.27 3.30 1.54
N ARG A 112 -11.38 2.72 2.34
CA ARG A 112 -10.15 3.37 2.76
C ARG A 112 -8.97 2.77 2.02
N ILE A 113 -8.19 3.64 1.40
CA ILE A 113 -6.96 3.30 0.69
C ILE A 113 -5.81 3.67 1.60
N HIS A 114 -5.04 2.67 2.02
CA HIS A 114 -3.85 2.83 2.85
C HIS A 114 -2.62 2.77 1.96
N ALA A 115 -1.89 3.86 1.88
CA ALA A 115 -0.67 3.92 1.09
C ALA A 115 0.53 4.26 1.96
N PRO A 116 1.63 3.47 1.90
CA PRO A 116 2.87 3.82 2.54
C PRO A 116 3.36 5.19 2.09
N ARG A 117 4.00 5.95 2.99
CA ARG A 117 4.60 7.25 2.61
C ARG A 117 5.75 7.09 1.63
N THR A 118 6.44 5.97 1.68
CA THR A 118 7.51 5.64 0.73
C THR A 118 6.92 4.96 -0.51
N GLY A 119 7.24 5.46 -1.69
CA GLY A 119 6.78 4.90 -2.97
C GLY A 119 5.40 5.38 -3.41
N PHE A 120 4.81 6.35 -2.69
CA PHE A 120 3.56 7.01 -3.08
C PHE A 120 3.68 8.52 -3.00
N THR A 121 3.05 9.20 -3.93
CA THR A 121 2.86 10.64 -3.92
C THR A 121 1.44 10.98 -3.47
N VAL A 122 1.32 11.99 -2.61
CA VAL A 122 0.04 12.55 -2.17
C VAL A 122 0.02 14.03 -2.51
N THR A 123 -0.93 14.46 -3.32
CA THR A 123 -1.08 15.86 -3.75
C THR A 123 -2.49 16.37 -3.45
N LYS A 124 -2.60 17.67 -3.20
CA LYS A 124 -3.90 18.32 -3.01
C LYS A 124 -4.62 18.46 -4.36
N VAL A 125 -5.87 18.05 -4.43
CA VAL A 125 -6.70 18.26 -5.63
C VAL A 125 -6.99 19.76 -5.80
N GLY A 126 -6.75 20.30 -7.00
CA GLY A 126 -6.99 21.71 -7.32
C GLY A 126 -5.86 22.68 -6.92
N GLY A 127 -4.76 22.18 -6.35
CA GLY A 127 -3.52 22.95 -6.23
C GLY A 127 -2.69 22.67 -7.47
N GLY A 128 -2.48 23.66 -8.33
CA GLY A 128 -1.53 23.56 -9.44
C GLY A 128 -0.18 23.08 -8.92
N SER A 129 0.49 22.27 -9.70
CA SER A 129 1.78 21.63 -9.43
C SER A 129 2.73 22.57 -8.68
N ALA A 130 2.88 22.38 -7.39
CA ALA A 130 4.04 22.87 -6.69
C ALA A 130 5.19 21.96 -7.10
N GLU A 131 6.20 22.54 -7.70
CA GLU A 131 7.45 21.91 -8.13
C GLU A 131 7.96 20.94 -7.09
N GLY A 132 8.32 19.74 -7.55
CA GLY A 132 8.88 18.70 -6.73
C GLY A 132 10.10 19.16 -5.98
N SER A 133 10.02 19.25 -4.68
CA SER A 133 11.18 19.22 -3.81
C SER A 133 11.67 17.77 -3.78
N MET A 134 12.64 17.48 -4.64
CA MET A 134 13.52 16.33 -4.43
C MET A 134 14.40 16.66 -3.22
N LEU A 135 14.29 15.86 -2.20
CA LEU A 135 15.34 15.66 -1.21
C LEU A 135 15.75 14.19 -1.25
#